data_b7dd44e2f779d87af256498c89686277
#
_entry.id   b7dd44e2f779d87af256498c89686277
#
_cell.length_a   1.000
_cell.length_b   1.000
_cell.length_c   1.000
_cell.angle_alpha   90.00
_cell.angle_beta   90.00
_cell.angle_gamma   90.00
#
_symmetry.space_group_name_H-M   'P 1'
#
loop_
_entity.id
_entity.type
_entity.pdbx_description
1 polymer ?
#
loop_
_entity_poly.entity_id
_entity_poly.type
_entity_poly.pdbx_seq_one_letter_code
_entity_poly.pdbx_strand_id
1 'polypeptide(L)'
;MTKGRSTGPGGQHRNKVETKVTLVHEPTGISAQAGERRSATENHKVAVFRLRLALAINVRCLVPIGEIRSELWKRRCSAEGKIVCNPTHEDYPSLLAEALDVIESASLDVGKAALRLCCTTSQLIKLVKDHAHALEVLNRRRVAAGMHALK
;
A
#
# COMPACT_ATOMS: atom_id res chain seq x y z
N MET A 1 1.19 1.86 20.17
CA MET A 1 1.86 0.57 19.93
C MET A 1 1.62 -0.34 21.10
N THR A 2 1.08 -1.53 20.88
CA THR A 2 0.81 -2.51 21.94
C THR A 2 1.62 -3.78 21.64
N LYS A 3 2.19 -4.39 22.67
CA LYS A 3 2.85 -5.70 22.59
C LYS A 3 1.91 -6.75 23.20
N GLY A 4 1.84 -7.93 22.62
CA GLY A 4 0.99 -9.00 23.09
C GLY A 4 1.54 -10.39 22.77
N ARG A 5 0.92 -11.41 23.36
CA ARG A 5 1.27 -12.81 23.11
C ARG A 5 0.55 -13.31 21.86
N SER A 6 1.25 -14.09 21.04
CA SER A 6 0.63 -14.75 19.87
C SER A 6 -0.02 -16.06 20.35
N THR A 7 -1.31 -16.24 20.08
CA THR A 7 -2.03 -17.51 20.32
C THR A 7 -1.91 -18.40 19.08
N GLY A 8 -1.54 -19.68 19.27
CA GLY A 8 -1.45 -20.69 18.19
C GLY A 8 -0.64 -21.90 18.61
N PRO A 9 -0.73 -23.05 17.90
CA PRO A 9 0.07 -24.24 18.17
C PRO A 9 1.56 -23.91 17.97
N GLY A 10 2.33 -23.97 19.06
CA GLY A 10 3.77 -23.68 19.05
C GLY A 10 4.36 -23.84 20.46
N GLY A 11 5.62 -24.34 20.54
CA GLY A 11 6.26 -24.77 21.77
C GLY A 11 6.42 -23.71 22.86
N GLN A 12 6.90 -24.10 24.04
CA GLN A 12 6.99 -23.30 25.28
C GLN A 12 7.60 -21.89 25.12
N HIS A 13 8.50 -21.68 24.14
CA HIS A 13 9.15 -20.39 23.91
C HIS A 13 8.18 -19.33 23.36
N ARG A 14 7.20 -19.76 22.55
CA ARG A 14 6.19 -18.87 21.93
C ARG A 14 5.19 -18.34 22.96
N ASN A 15 4.95 -19.09 24.03
CA ASN A 15 3.99 -18.74 25.08
C ASN A 15 4.61 -17.85 26.19
N LYS A 16 5.94 -17.72 26.24
CA LYS A 16 6.65 -16.95 27.28
C LYS A 16 7.11 -15.56 26.85
N VAL A 17 7.23 -15.30 25.53
CA VAL A 17 7.78 -14.03 25.02
C VAL A 17 6.72 -13.26 24.22
N GLU A 18 6.46 -12.04 24.64
CA GLU A 18 5.54 -11.13 23.95
C GLU A 18 6.20 -10.54 22.70
N THR A 19 6.14 -11.25 21.58
CA THR A 19 6.74 -10.82 20.30
C THR A 19 5.72 -10.25 19.32
N LYS A 20 4.42 -10.42 19.58
CA LYS A 20 3.36 -9.84 18.75
C LYS A 20 3.33 -8.32 18.91
N VAL A 21 3.33 -7.61 17.78
CA VAL A 21 3.24 -6.15 17.73
C VAL A 21 1.96 -5.76 17.02
N THR A 22 1.21 -4.85 17.63
CA THR A 22 0.03 -4.20 17.03
C THR A 22 0.30 -2.70 16.97
N LEU A 23 0.09 -2.11 15.79
CA LEU A 23 0.22 -0.68 15.54
C LEU A 23 -1.14 -0.12 15.15
N VAL A 24 -1.45 1.08 15.62
CA VAL A 24 -2.67 1.83 15.27
C VAL A 24 -2.23 3.21 14.78
N HIS A 25 -2.77 3.64 13.67
CA HIS A 25 -2.67 5.03 13.20
C HIS A 25 -3.80 5.82 13.83
N GLU A 26 -3.50 6.58 14.88
CA GLU A 26 -4.50 7.26 15.72
C GLU A 26 -5.48 8.15 14.94
N PRO A 27 -5.02 8.97 13.93
CA PRO A 27 -5.95 9.84 13.22
C PRO A 27 -7.01 9.11 12.39
N THR A 28 -6.74 7.86 11.96
CA THR A 28 -7.68 7.11 11.10
C THR A 28 -8.25 5.87 11.77
N GLY A 29 -7.69 5.43 12.90
CA GLY A 29 -8.05 4.18 13.56
C GLY A 29 -7.58 2.92 12.82
N ILE A 30 -6.92 3.06 11.65
CA ILE A 30 -6.40 1.92 10.88
C ILE A 30 -5.30 1.24 11.69
N SER A 31 -5.35 -0.09 11.73
CA SER A 31 -4.39 -0.89 12.50
C SER A 31 -3.80 -2.02 11.68
N ALA A 32 -2.62 -2.46 12.07
CA ALA A 32 -1.97 -3.65 11.55
C ALA A 32 -1.19 -4.38 12.65
N GLN A 33 -1.03 -5.68 12.48
CA GLN A 33 -0.33 -6.50 13.45
C GLN A 33 0.62 -7.50 12.77
N ALA A 34 1.65 -7.90 13.51
CA ALA A 34 2.56 -8.97 13.13
C ALA A 34 3.00 -9.75 14.36
N GLY A 35 3.13 -11.06 14.25
CA GLY A 35 3.52 -11.94 15.36
C GLY A 35 4.14 -13.25 14.87
N GLU A 36 4.46 -13.34 13.58
CA GLU A 36 5.00 -14.54 12.93
C GLU A 36 6.51 -14.73 13.14
N ARG A 37 7.22 -13.68 13.51
CA ARG A 37 8.67 -13.72 13.78
C ARG A 37 8.95 -13.96 15.26
N ARG A 38 10.13 -14.51 15.58
CA ARG A 38 10.58 -14.72 16.96
C ARG A 38 11.05 -13.42 17.64
N SER A 39 11.34 -12.39 16.86
CA SER A 39 11.82 -11.08 17.33
C SER A 39 10.71 -10.03 17.27
N ALA A 40 10.48 -9.34 18.36
CA ALA A 40 9.56 -8.19 18.42
C ALA A 40 9.98 -7.07 17.46
N THR A 41 11.29 -6.86 17.27
CA THR A 41 11.82 -5.87 16.32
C THR A 41 11.49 -6.22 14.88
N GLU A 42 11.60 -7.50 14.50
CA GLU A 42 11.23 -7.96 13.15
C GLU A 42 9.71 -7.85 12.94
N ASN A 43 8.92 -8.25 13.93
CA ASN A 43 7.47 -8.09 13.88
C ASN A 43 7.06 -6.61 13.80
N HIS A 44 7.79 -5.71 14.46
CA HIS A 44 7.55 -4.27 14.34
C HIS A 44 7.74 -3.80 12.88
N LYS A 45 8.83 -4.19 12.22
CA LYS A 45 9.08 -3.85 10.80
C LYS A 45 7.94 -4.35 9.90
N VAL A 46 7.50 -5.60 10.10
CA VAL A 46 6.38 -6.18 9.34
C VAL A 46 5.07 -5.44 9.63
N ALA A 47 4.78 -5.13 10.88
CA ALA A 47 3.58 -4.39 11.26
C ALA A 47 3.56 -2.97 10.66
N VAL A 48 4.69 -2.27 10.66
CA VAL A 48 4.84 -0.95 10.00
C VAL A 48 4.56 -1.05 8.50
N PHE A 49 5.15 -2.03 7.82
CA PHE A 49 4.92 -2.22 6.39
C PHE A 49 3.43 -2.50 6.08
N ARG A 50 2.79 -3.37 6.86
CA ARG A 50 1.35 -3.69 6.73
C ARG A 50 0.48 -2.47 7.01
N LEU A 51 0.82 -1.68 8.03
CA LEU A 51 0.08 -0.46 8.35
C LEU A 51 0.18 0.57 7.21
N ARG A 52 1.39 0.76 6.65
CA ARG A 52 1.59 1.63 5.49
C ARG A 52 0.78 1.18 4.28
N LEU A 53 0.69 -0.13 4.00
CA LEU A 53 -0.16 -0.68 2.95
C LEU A 53 -1.65 -0.43 3.23
N ALA A 54 -2.10 -0.66 4.46
CA ALA A 54 -3.48 -0.42 4.83
C ALA A 54 -3.87 1.06 4.69
N LEU A 55 -2.98 1.98 5.09
CA LEU A 55 -3.15 3.42 4.88
C LEU A 55 -3.19 3.76 3.39
N ALA A 56 -2.25 3.25 2.59
CA ALA A 56 -2.19 3.47 1.16
C ALA A 56 -3.49 3.05 0.43
N ILE A 57 -4.15 2.01 0.90
CA ILE A 57 -5.38 1.48 0.27
C ILE A 57 -6.63 2.25 0.73
N ASN A 58 -6.70 2.63 2.00
CA ASN A 58 -7.93 3.13 2.61
C ASN A 58 -7.99 4.65 2.78
N VAL A 59 -6.85 5.34 2.77
CA VAL A 59 -6.78 6.80 2.94
C VAL A 59 -6.46 7.44 1.60
N ARG A 60 -7.19 8.50 1.24
CA ARG A 60 -6.93 9.31 0.05
C ARG A 60 -6.41 10.68 0.47
N CYS A 61 -5.35 11.12 -0.20
CA CYS A 61 -4.78 12.45 -0.01
C CYS A 61 -5.09 13.33 -1.23
N LEU A 62 -5.18 14.63 -1.00
CA LEU A 62 -5.33 15.59 -2.08
C LEU A 62 -4.05 15.61 -2.92
N VAL A 63 -4.24 15.55 -4.24
CA VAL A 63 -3.14 15.66 -5.19
C VAL A 63 -2.84 17.14 -5.44
N PRO A 64 -1.59 17.58 -5.31
CA PRO A 64 -1.24 18.99 -5.55
C PRO A 64 -1.47 19.41 -7.00
N ILE A 65 -1.61 20.74 -7.21
CA ILE A 65 -1.65 21.32 -8.55
C ILE A 65 -0.22 21.48 -9.07
N GLY A 66 0.00 21.17 -10.35
CA GLY A 66 1.33 21.25 -10.99
C GLY A 66 2.06 19.92 -11.00
N GLU A 67 3.31 19.91 -10.58
CA GLU A 67 4.10 18.66 -10.49
C GLU A 67 3.57 17.82 -9.33
N ILE A 68 3.01 16.69 -9.69
CA ILE A 68 2.35 15.80 -8.74
C ILE A 68 3.22 14.62 -8.29
N ARG A 69 4.28 14.33 -9.06
CA ARG A 69 5.14 13.17 -8.80
C ARG A 69 6.11 13.47 -7.67
N SER A 70 6.09 12.64 -6.65
CA SER A 70 7.08 12.70 -5.59
C SER A 70 8.51 12.41 -6.12
N GLU A 71 9.52 12.83 -5.38
CA GLU A 71 10.91 12.47 -5.69
C GLU A 71 11.12 10.96 -5.66
N LEU A 72 10.36 10.24 -4.82
CA LEU A 72 10.36 8.79 -4.80
C LEU A 72 9.81 8.22 -6.12
N TRP A 73 8.69 8.74 -6.61
CA TRP A 73 8.11 8.32 -7.89
C TRP A 73 9.09 8.53 -9.03
N LYS A 74 9.70 9.71 -9.12
CA LYS A 74 10.70 10.03 -10.15
C LYS A 74 11.90 9.09 -10.14
N ARG A 75 12.37 8.69 -8.97
CA ARG A 75 13.47 7.71 -8.84
C ARG A 75 13.07 6.29 -9.24
N ARG A 76 11.81 5.92 -9.08
CA ARG A 76 11.28 4.57 -9.34
C ARG A 76 10.61 4.42 -10.70
N CYS A 77 10.36 5.51 -11.42
CA CYS A 77 9.78 5.51 -12.76
C CYS A 77 10.82 5.98 -13.78
N SER A 78 11.10 5.13 -14.78
CA SER A 78 12.03 5.48 -15.86
C SER A 78 11.42 6.50 -16.83
N ALA A 79 12.26 7.08 -17.70
CA ALA A 79 11.82 8.02 -18.75
C ALA A 79 10.79 7.37 -19.71
N GLU A 80 10.90 6.05 -19.92
CA GLU A 80 9.98 5.27 -20.76
C GLU A 80 8.67 4.90 -20.02
N GLY A 81 8.47 5.41 -18.80
CA GLY A 81 7.26 5.17 -18.00
C GLY A 81 7.18 3.79 -17.35
N LYS A 82 8.33 3.11 -17.15
CA LYS A 82 8.40 1.84 -16.44
C LYS A 82 8.61 2.07 -14.94
N ILE A 83 7.76 1.46 -14.13
CA ILE A 83 7.86 1.52 -12.66
C ILE A 83 8.70 0.33 -12.16
N VAL A 84 9.77 0.62 -11.43
CA VAL A 84 10.69 -0.39 -10.90
C VAL A 84 10.58 -0.43 -9.38
N CYS A 85 9.70 -1.29 -8.88
CA CYS A 85 9.54 -1.53 -7.45
C CYS A 85 9.01 -2.95 -7.20
N ASN A 86 9.65 -3.68 -6.30
CA ASN A 86 9.12 -4.96 -5.84
C ASN A 86 8.01 -4.72 -4.80
N PRO A 87 6.89 -5.47 -4.82
CA PRO A 87 5.80 -5.34 -3.84
C PRO A 87 6.21 -5.53 -2.37
N THR A 88 7.35 -6.19 -2.12
CA THR A 88 7.90 -6.36 -0.77
C THR A 88 8.90 -5.26 -0.36
N HIS A 89 9.24 -4.35 -1.28
CA HIS A 89 10.16 -3.24 -1.01
C HIS A 89 9.50 -2.18 -0.13
N GLU A 90 10.26 -1.56 0.76
CA GLU A 90 9.77 -0.53 1.69
C GLU A 90 9.15 0.71 1.02
N ASP A 91 9.51 0.99 -0.23
CA ASP A 91 8.96 2.09 -1.02
C ASP A 91 7.58 1.78 -1.62
N TYR A 92 7.24 0.49 -1.76
CA TYR A 92 6.02 0.07 -2.46
C TYR A 92 4.73 0.67 -1.86
N PRO A 93 4.52 0.71 -0.53
CA PRO A 93 3.31 1.33 0.02
C PRO A 93 3.17 2.82 -0.33
N SER A 94 4.28 3.56 -0.43
CA SER A 94 4.25 4.99 -0.79
C SER A 94 3.91 5.18 -2.26
N LEU A 95 4.50 4.37 -3.15
CA LEU A 95 4.17 4.40 -4.58
C LEU A 95 2.72 3.99 -4.84
N LEU A 96 2.22 2.99 -4.11
CA LEU A 96 0.82 2.56 -4.19
C LEU A 96 -0.14 3.66 -3.74
N ALA A 97 0.18 4.36 -2.64
CA ALA A 97 -0.62 5.49 -2.15
C ALA A 97 -0.69 6.60 -3.19
N GLU A 98 0.46 7.04 -3.71
CA GLU A 98 0.54 8.09 -4.74
C GLU A 98 -0.23 7.68 -6.01
N ALA A 99 -0.09 6.44 -6.47
CA ALA A 99 -0.84 5.91 -7.60
C ALA A 99 -2.35 5.99 -7.38
N LEU A 100 -2.83 5.52 -6.22
CA LEU A 100 -4.26 5.49 -5.91
C LEU A 100 -4.84 6.89 -5.71
N ASP A 101 -4.08 7.83 -5.12
CA ASP A 101 -4.50 9.22 -4.97
C ASP A 101 -4.65 9.92 -6.33
N VAL A 102 -3.70 9.70 -7.26
CA VAL A 102 -3.79 10.27 -8.61
C VAL A 102 -4.90 9.62 -9.43
N ILE A 103 -5.11 8.29 -9.31
CA ILE A 103 -6.25 7.60 -9.96
C ILE A 103 -7.57 8.19 -9.45
N GLU A 104 -7.70 8.40 -8.15
CA GLU A 104 -8.89 9.00 -7.55
C GLU A 104 -9.13 10.42 -8.08
N SER A 105 -8.09 11.26 -8.09
CA SER A 105 -8.15 12.64 -8.58
C SER A 105 -8.45 12.75 -10.09
N ALA A 106 -8.19 11.68 -10.84
CA ALA A 106 -8.53 11.53 -12.25
C ALA A 106 -9.92 10.91 -12.47
N SER A 107 -10.78 10.89 -11.46
CA SER A 107 -12.11 10.26 -11.50
C SER A 107 -12.06 8.78 -11.88
N LEU A 108 -11.10 8.06 -11.33
CA LEU A 108 -10.86 6.62 -11.54
C LEU A 108 -10.43 6.26 -12.98
N ASP A 109 -10.08 7.25 -13.80
CA ASP A 109 -9.52 7.04 -15.15
C ASP A 109 -8.02 6.77 -15.05
N VAL A 110 -7.66 5.49 -15.17
CA VAL A 110 -6.27 5.02 -15.05
C VAL A 110 -5.39 5.55 -16.19
N GLY A 111 -5.96 5.77 -17.37
CA GLY A 111 -5.22 6.35 -18.50
C GLY A 111 -4.82 7.80 -18.22
N LYS A 112 -5.75 8.62 -17.74
CA LYS A 112 -5.46 10.00 -17.32
C LYS A 112 -4.48 10.04 -16.15
N ALA A 113 -4.63 9.16 -15.18
CA ALA A 113 -3.70 9.07 -14.05
C ALA A 113 -2.28 8.71 -14.51
N ALA A 114 -2.14 7.75 -15.42
CA ALA A 114 -0.86 7.34 -15.96
C ALA A 114 -0.13 8.47 -16.70
N LEU A 115 -0.86 9.26 -17.50
CA LEU A 115 -0.31 10.47 -18.15
C LEU A 115 0.23 11.47 -17.12
N ARG A 116 -0.53 11.75 -16.06
CA ARG A 116 -0.11 12.68 -14.99
C ARG A 116 1.11 12.18 -14.22
N LEU A 117 1.24 10.87 -14.06
CA LEU A 117 2.36 10.21 -13.37
C LEU A 117 3.55 9.95 -14.31
N CYS A 118 3.46 10.30 -15.59
CA CYS A 118 4.46 10.03 -16.61
C CYS A 118 4.87 8.53 -16.66
N CYS A 119 3.90 7.65 -16.53
CA CYS A 119 4.11 6.20 -16.65
C CYS A 119 3.15 5.59 -17.68
N THR A 120 3.37 4.34 -18.07
CA THR A 120 2.42 3.67 -18.95
C THR A 120 1.22 3.16 -18.15
N THR A 121 0.03 3.14 -18.77
CA THR A 121 -1.20 2.61 -18.17
C THR A 121 -0.99 1.18 -17.66
N SER A 122 -0.30 0.34 -18.44
CA SER A 122 -0.01 -1.05 -18.06
C SER A 122 0.88 -1.14 -16.81
N GLN A 123 1.87 -0.24 -16.67
CA GLN A 123 2.73 -0.20 -15.48
C GLN A 123 1.96 0.28 -14.24
N LEU A 124 1.08 1.28 -14.41
CA LEU A 124 0.24 1.75 -13.32
C LEU A 124 -0.74 0.66 -12.84
N ILE A 125 -1.39 -0.03 -13.79
CA ILE A 125 -2.27 -1.17 -13.47
C ILE A 125 -1.47 -2.28 -12.79
N LYS A 126 -0.28 -2.62 -13.31
CA LYS A 126 0.59 -3.63 -12.69
C LYS A 126 0.93 -3.28 -11.24
N LEU A 127 1.33 -2.03 -10.97
CA LEU A 127 1.64 -1.59 -9.61
C LEU A 127 0.47 -1.84 -8.65
N VAL A 128 -0.76 -1.54 -9.06
CA VAL A 128 -1.95 -1.79 -8.23
C VAL A 128 -2.27 -3.29 -8.11
N LYS A 129 -2.12 -4.05 -9.20
CA LYS A 129 -2.36 -5.51 -9.23
C LYS A 129 -1.38 -6.31 -8.37
N ASP A 130 -0.16 -5.81 -8.19
CA ASP A 130 0.83 -6.45 -7.33
C ASP A 130 0.36 -6.53 -5.86
N HIS A 131 -0.74 -5.82 -5.51
CA HIS A 131 -1.45 -5.98 -4.24
C HIS A 131 -2.95 -6.28 -4.48
N ALA A 132 -3.35 -7.55 -4.37
CA ALA A 132 -4.69 -8.02 -4.71
C ALA A 132 -5.83 -7.21 -4.05
N HIS A 133 -5.70 -6.87 -2.77
CA HIS A 133 -6.72 -6.09 -2.07
C HIS A 133 -6.81 -4.63 -2.58
N ALA A 134 -5.70 -4.03 -3.00
CA ALA A 134 -5.72 -2.70 -3.61
C ALA A 134 -6.50 -2.71 -4.94
N LEU A 135 -6.27 -3.72 -5.77
CA LEU A 135 -7.01 -3.90 -7.02
C LEU A 135 -8.50 -4.14 -6.76
N GLU A 136 -8.84 -4.96 -5.77
CA GLU A 136 -10.23 -5.22 -5.39
C GLU A 136 -10.95 -3.93 -4.99
N VAL A 137 -10.35 -3.15 -4.10
CA VAL A 137 -10.92 -1.88 -3.63
C VAL A 137 -11.09 -0.89 -4.79
N LEU A 138 -10.07 -0.74 -5.64
CA LEU A 138 -10.14 0.12 -6.82
C LEU A 138 -11.25 -0.34 -7.77
N ASN A 139 -11.34 -1.63 -8.07
CA ASN A 139 -12.35 -2.18 -8.97
C ASN A 139 -13.77 -2.00 -8.41
N ARG A 140 -13.98 -2.18 -7.12
CA ARG A 140 -15.27 -1.92 -6.46
C ARG A 140 -15.71 -0.46 -6.67
N ARG A 141 -14.80 0.50 -6.52
CA ARG A 141 -15.08 1.93 -6.75
C ARG A 141 -15.36 2.23 -8.22
N ARG A 142 -14.60 1.65 -9.15
CA ARG A 142 -14.81 1.79 -10.59
C ARG A 142 -16.18 1.27 -11.02
N VAL A 143 -16.55 0.07 -10.57
CA VAL A 143 -17.86 -0.53 -10.87
C VAL A 143 -18.99 0.32 -10.30
N ALA A 144 -18.87 0.81 -9.07
CA ALA A 144 -19.84 1.72 -8.47
C ALA A 144 -19.99 3.04 -9.25
N ALA A 145 -18.94 3.49 -9.94
CA ALA A 145 -18.94 4.65 -10.83
C ALA A 145 -19.36 4.30 -12.28
N GLY A 146 -19.86 3.10 -12.54
CA GLY A 146 -20.29 2.66 -13.88
C GLY A 146 -19.16 2.30 -14.85
N MET A 147 -17.94 2.12 -14.35
CA MET A 147 -16.77 1.78 -15.15
C MET A 147 -16.50 0.28 -15.12
N HIS A 148 -15.82 -0.23 -16.15
CA HIS A 148 -15.36 -1.62 -16.15
C HIS A 148 -14.25 -1.84 -15.12
N ALA A 149 -14.26 -3.03 -14.49
CA ALA A 149 -13.17 -3.49 -13.65
C ALA A 149 -11.88 -3.64 -14.48
N LEU A 150 -10.75 -3.33 -13.85
CA LEU A 150 -9.43 -3.60 -14.41
C LEU A 150 -9.13 -5.10 -14.32
N LYS A 151 -8.46 -5.64 -15.33
CA LYS A 151 -8.07 -7.06 -15.42
C LYS A 151 -6.60 -7.24 -15.07
#